data_ab4b00cc1473d43a6b96a23fc93dc9a0
#
_entry.id   ab4b00cc1473d43a6b96a23fc93dc9a0
#
_cell.length_a   1.000
_cell.length_b   1.000
_cell.length_c   1.000
_cell.angle_alpha   90.00
_cell.angle_beta   90.00
_cell.angle_gamma   90.00
#
_symmetry.space_group_name_H-M   'P 1'
#
loop_
_entity.id
_entity.type
_entity.pdbx_description
1 polymer ?
#
loop_
_entity_poly.entity_id
_entity_poly.type
_entity_poly.pdbx_seq_one_letter_code
_entity_poly.pdbx_strand_id
1 'polypeptide(L)'
;MHFIGPDQLHGYGERLTTDVYPADYTWHPEWDRPDARLDWFHNMEVVTQAGPCVRSMYMDYDDDAVFKAKRFLFDHARDNTGQPFMLTVSMIQPHDPYLCSQEHWDLYRYDDIDLPKVPLGSVDEHPPHHKIASWLRRQ
;
A
#
# COMPACT_ATOMS: atom_id res chain seq x y z
N MET A 1 -0.87 -0.16 -6.12
CA MET A 1 -0.47 -0.84 -7.39
C MET A 1 0.99 -0.47 -7.66
N HIS A 2 1.87 -1.46 -7.82
CA HIS A 2 3.30 -1.23 -8.08
C HIS A 2 3.66 -1.70 -9.49
N PHE A 3 4.32 -0.86 -10.25
CA PHE A 3 4.84 -1.19 -11.57
C PHE A 3 6.37 -1.26 -11.49
N ILE A 4 6.91 -2.48 -11.48
CA ILE A 4 8.33 -2.75 -11.31
C ILE A 4 9.00 -2.88 -12.69
N GLY A 5 10.19 -2.29 -12.82
CA GLY A 5 11.00 -2.34 -14.03
C GLY A 5 10.72 -1.19 -15.01
N PRO A 6 11.21 -1.30 -16.26
CA PRO A 6 11.20 -0.19 -17.22
C PRO A 6 9.81 0.14 -17.78
N ASP A 7 8.88 -0.83 -17.81
CA ASP A 7 7.51 -0.56 -18.25
C ASP A 7 6.68 -0.03 -17.08
N GLN A 8 6.49 1.28 -17.05
CA GLN A 8 5.74 1.98 -16.01
C GLN A 8 4.31 2.30 -16.44
N LEU A 9 3.89 1.91 -17.63
CA LEU A 9 2.57 2.21 -18.16
C LEU A 9 1.62 1.00 -18.16
N HIS A 10 2.12 -0.19 -18.40
CA HIS A 10 1.34 -1.45 -18.39
C HIS A 10 -0.01 -1.34 -19.11
N GLY A 11 -0.01 -0.69 -20.28
CA GLY A 11 -1.22 -0.49 -21.10
C GLY A 11 -1.98 0.81 -20.82
N TYR A 12 -1.61 1.60 -19.81
CA TYR A 12 -2.10 2.97 -19.67
C TYR A 12 -1.37 3.91 -20.64
N GLY A 13 -2.06 4.96 -21.06
CA GLY A 13 -1.46 5.98 -21.93
C GLY A 13 -0.56 6.96 -21.16
N GLU A 14 -0.85 7.17 -19.87
CA GLU A 14 -0.16 8.13 -19.02
C GLU A 14 -0.15 7.66 -17.57
N ARG A 15 0.89 8.04 -16.85
CA ARG A 15 1.02 7.85 -15.42
C ARG A 15 1.25 9.20 -14.73
N LEU A 16 0.32 9.61 -13.86
CA LEU A 16 0.31 10.93 -13.24
C LEU A 16 1.16 11.02 -11.96
N THR A 17 1.40 9.89 -11.28
CA THR A 17 2.20 9.85 -10.06
C THR A 17 3.34 8.86 -10.20
N THR A 18 4.44 9.08 -9.48
CA THR A 18 5.46 8.04 -9.25
C THR A 18 4.94 7.01 -8.26
N ASP A 19 5.67 5.93 -8.02
CA ASP A 19 5.35 5.02 -6.93
C ASP A 19 5.65 5.66 -5.56
N VAL A 20 4.97 5.20 -4.52
CA VAL A 20 5.22 5.64 -3.14
C VAL A 20 6.60 5.23 -2.64
N TYR A 21 7.11 4.11 -3.14
CA TYR A 21 8.47 3.65 -2.92
C TYR A 21 9.24 3.68 -4.24
N PRO A 22 10.57 3.61 -4.22
CA PRO A 22 11.37 3.42 -5.43
C PRO A 22 11.29 1.97 -5.92
N ALA A 23 10.06 1.46 -6.12
CA ALA A 23 9.80 0.09 -6.52
C ALA A 23 10.18 -0.19 -7.98
N ASP A 24 10.33 0.85 -8.78
CA ASP A 24 10.48 0.78 -10.22
C ASP A 24 11.65 -0.09 -10.66
N TYR A 25 12.81 0.08 -9.99
CA TYR A 25 14.06 -0.58 -10.35
C TYR A 25 14.75 -1.30 -9.20
N THR A 26 14.31 -1.07 -7.96
CA THR A 26 15.00 -1.57 -6.77
C THR A 26 14.33 -2.80 -6.14
N TRP A 27 13.05 -3.01 -6.42
CA TRP A 27 12.30 -4.13 -5.86
C TRP A 27 12.39 -5.37 -6.77
N HIS A 28 13.58 -5.92 -6.87
CA HIS A 28 13.79 -7.18 -7.56
C HIS A 28 14.61 -8.13 -6.67
N PRO A 29 14.47 -9.45 -6.86
CA PRO A 29 15.26 -10.42 -6.14
C PRO A 29 16.76 -10.25 -6.42
N GLU A 30 17.59 -10.53 -5.43
CA GLU A 30 19.03 -10.65 -5.63
C GLU A 30 19.34 -12.02 -6.25
N TRP A 31 19.39 -12.07 -7.57
CA TRP A 31 19.49 -13.32 -8.32
C TRP A 31 20.74 -14.15 -8.00
N ASP A 32 21.83 -13.52 -7.56
CA ASP A 32 23.05 -14.19 -7.11
C ASP A 32 22.89 -14.85 -5.73
N ARG A 33 21.90 -14.39 -4.94
CA ARG A 33 21.57 -14.92 -3.62
C ARG A 33 20.06 -15.00 -3.46
N PRO A 34 19.38 -15.94 -4.14
CA PRO A 34 17.92 -15.98 -4.19
C PRO A 34 17.26 -16.23 -2.83
N ASP A 35 18.00 -16.79 -1.87
CA ASP A 35 17.50 -17.02 -0.50
C ASP A 35 17.80 -15.86 0.47
N ALA A 36 18.48 -14.80 -0.01
CA ALA A 36 18.78 -13.65 0.83
C ALA A 36 17.49 -12.88 1.13
N ARG A 37 17.29 -12.55 2.40
CA ARG A 37 16.24 -11.62 2.80
C ARG A 37 16.68 -10.21 2.42
N LEU A 38 15.89 -9.54 1.62
CA LEU A 38 16.16 -8.19 1.19
C LEU A 38 15.72 -7.18 2.25
N ASP A 39 16.40 -6.04 2.32
CA ASP A 39 16.15 -5.00 3.34
C ASP A 39 14.73 -4.42 3.27
N TRP A 40 14.11 -4.44 2.09
CA TRP A 40 12.74 -4.00 1.89
C TRP A 40 11.67 -5.03 2.30
N PHE A 41 12.08 -6.22 2.72
CA PHE A 41 11.13 -7.25 3.11
C PHE A 41 10.39 -6.85 4.39
N HIS A 42 9.07 -6.75 4.31
CA HIS A 42 8.23 -6.36 5.43
C HIS A 42 8.40 -7.31 6.62
N ASN A 43 8.66 -6.75 7.78
CA ASN A 43 8.53 -7.45 9.05
C ASN A 43 7.27 -6.96 9.77
N MET A 44 6.76 -7.75 10.71
CA MET A 44 5.54 -7.39 11.44
C MET A 44 5.77 -6.29 12.50
N GLU A 45 7.00 -5.84 12.69
CA GLU A 45 7.34 -4.78 13.64
C GLU A 45 6.63 -3.46 13.28
N VAL A 46 6.47 -3.19 12.00
CA VAL A 46 5.77 -1.99 11.52
C VAL A 46 4.31 -1.91 12.01
N VAL A 47 3.67 -3.04 12.27
CA VAL A 47 2.30 -3.08 12.80
C VAL A 47 2.23 -2.52 14.23
N THR A 48 3.31 -2.57 14.99
CA THR A 48 3.37 -1.99 16.34
C THR A 48 3.35 -0.47 16.33
N GLN A 49 3.57 0.14 15.16
CA GLN A 49 3.53 1.59 14.95
C GLN A 49 2.13 2.09 14.62
N ALA A 50 1.15 1.18 14.47
CA ALA A 50 -0.22 1.55 14.13
C ALA A 50 -0.78 2.60 15.10
N GLY A 51 -1.45 3.62 14.57
CA GLY A 51 -2.03 4.64 15.40
C GLY A 51 -2.18 6.01 14.75
N PRO A 52 -2.60 7.01 15.52
CA PRO A 52 -2.71 8.36 15.04
C PRO A 52 -1.34 9.02 14.86
N CYS A 53 -1.20 9.77 13.79
CA CYS A 53 -0.01 10.58 13.52
C CYS A 53 -0.41 11.94 12.94
N VAL A 54 0.51 12.90 13.01
CA VAL A 54 0.30 14.21 12.40
C VAL A 54 0.36 14.10 10.88
N ARG A 55 1.35 13.37 10.37
CA ARG A 55 1.59 13.19 8.94
C ARG A 55 2.44 11.94 8.69
N SER A 56 2.22 11.27 7.57
CA SER A 56 3.03 10.16 7.11
C SER A 56 3.28 10.28 5.60
N MET A 57 4.30 9.59 5.11
CA MET A 57 4.59 9.52 3.68
C MET A 57 3.40 8.97 2.88
N TYR A 58 2.63 8.04 3.46
CA TYR A 58 1.47 7.47 2.80
C TYR A 58 0.32 8.47 2.66
N MET A 59 0.12 9.32 3.67
CA MET A 59 -0.85 10.41 3.61
C MET A 59 -0.45 11.43 2.55
N ASP A 60 0.84 11.77 2.46
CA ASP A 60 1.37 12.67 1.43
C ASP A 60 1.16 12.11 0.02
N TYR A 61 1.41 10.82 -0.16
CA TYR A 61 1.21 10.14 -1.43
C TYR A 61 -0.26 10.13 -1.85
N ASP A 62 -1.17 9.78 -0.94
CA ASP A 62 -2.59 9.72 -1.23
C ASP A 62 -3.16 11.10 -1.56
N ASP A 63 -2.72 12.15 -0.85
CA ASP A 63 -3.07 13.53 -1.16
C ASP A 63 -2.59 13.97 -2.55
N ASP A 64 -1.35 13.63 -2.92
CA ASP A 64 -0.81 13.90 -4.26
C ASP A 64 -1.60 13.15 -5.36
N ALA A 65 -1.92 11.88 -5.12
CA ALA A 65 -2.72 11.08 -6.04
C ALA A 65 -4.11 11.69 -6.27
N VAL A 66 -4.79 12.11 -5.20
CA VAL A 66 -6.11 12.76 -5.28
C VAL A 66 -5.99 14.13 -5.97
N PHE A 67 -4.96 14.91 -5.65
CA PHE A 67 -4.74 16.21 -6.26
C PHE A 67 -4.54 16.10 -7.77
N LYS A 68 -3.69 15.18 -8.22
CA LYS A 68 -3.41 14.95 -9.65
C LYS A 68 -4.61 14.39 -10.40
N ALA A 69 -5.37 13.50 -9.77
CA ALA A 69 -6.61 12.98 -10.33
C ALA A 69 -7.64 14.09 -10.56
N LYS A 70 -7.85 14.96 -9.57
CA LYS A 70 -8.73 16.13 -9.70
C LYS A 70 -8.26 17.07 -10.81
N ARG A 71 -6.97 17.35 -10.86
CA ARG A 71 -6.39 18.21 -11.90
C ARG A 71 -6.64 17.63 -13.29
N PHE A 72 -6.37 16.34 -13.48
CA PHE A 72 -6.66 15.66 -14.75
C PHE A 72 -8.13 15.81 -15.16
N LEU A 73 -9.06 15.59 -14.24
CA LEU A 73 -10.50 15.72 -14.53
C LEU A 73 -10.90 17.15 -14.93
N PHE A 74 -10.35 18.16 -14.24
CA PHE A 74 -10.61 19.55 -14.58
C PHE A 74 -10.01 19.94 -15.92
N ASP A 75 -8.80 19.49 -16.22
CA ASP A 75 -8.13 19.79 -17.49
C ASP A 75 -8.88 19.09 -18.63
N HIS A 76 -9.24 17.83 -18.47
CA HIS A 76 -10.04 17.09 -19.46
C HIS A 76 -11.41 17.73 -19.73
N ALA A 77 -12.07 18.21 -18.69
CA ALA A 77 -13.35 18.91 -18.84
C ALA A 77 -13.24 20.24 -19.61
N ARG A 78 -12.09 20.92 -19.49
CA ARG A 78 -11.84 22.18 -20.22
C ARG A 78 -11.45 21.93 -21.67
N ASP A 79 -10.72 20.87 -21.97
CA ASP A 79 -10.25 20.55 -23.31
C ASP A 79 -11.42 20.21 -24.27
N ASN A 80 -12.57 19.82 -23.73
CA ASN A 80 -13.80 19.55 -24.45
C ASN A 80 -13.62 18.68 -25.70
N THR A 81 -12.67 17.75 -25.64
CA THR A 81 -12.31 16.87 -26.77
C THR A 81 -13.39 15.82 -27.05
N GLY A 82 -14.26 15.55 -26.08
CA GLY A 82 -15.25 14.47 -26.16
C GLY A 82 -14.64 13.06 -26.15
N GLN A 83 -13.33 12.95 -25.94
CA GLN A 83 -12.65 11.67 -25.93
C GLN A 83 -12.97 10.91 -24.62
N PRO A 84 -13.38 9.64 -24.72
CA PRO A 84 -13.54 8.83 -23.52
C PRO A 84 -12.17 8.55 -22.87
N PHE A 85 -12.14 8.44 -21.55
CA PHE A 85 -10.94 8.09 -20.81
C PHE A 85 -11.24 7.06 -19.72
N MET A 86 -10.21 6.40 -19.24
CA MET A 86 -10.23 5.57 -18.04
C MET A 86 -9.17 6.13 -17.07
N LEU A 87 -9.60 6.48 -15.86
CA LEU A 87 -8.72 6.97 -14.81
C LEU A 87 -8.74 6.00 -13.64
N THR A 88 -7.57 5.47 -13.26
CA THR A 88 -7.39 4.69 -12.05
C THR A 88 -6.74 5.55 -10.98
N VAL A 89 -7.43 5.74 -9.86
CA VAL A 89 -6.90 6.41 -8.67
C VAL A 89 -6.59 5.34 -7.62
N SER A 90 -5.31 5.08 -7.41
CA SER A 90 -4.85 4.05 -6.47
C SER A 90 -4.20 4.72 -5.27
N MET A 91 -4.79 4.53 -4.10
CA MET A 91 -4.28 5.04 -2.83
C MET A 91 -3.56 3.92 -2.09
N ILE A 92 -2.60 4.27 -1.23
CA ILE A 92 -1.85 3.29 -0.45
C ILE A 92 -2.52 2.95 0.88
N GLN A 93 -3.23 3.91 1.47
CA GLN A 93 -3.99 3.64 2.68
C GLN A 93 -5.13 2.63 2.42
N PRO A 94 -5.39 1.71 3.34
CA PRO A 94 -4.87 1.54 4.72
C PRO A 94 -3.71 0.53 4.84
N HIS A 95 -2.65 0.68 4.09
CA HIS A 95 -1.46 -0.18 4.17
C HIS A 95 -0.78 -0.03 5.55
N ASP A 96 -0.09 -1.10 6.02
CA ASP A 96 0.76 -1.01 7.21
C ASP A 96 1.84 0.08 7.02
N PRO A 97 2.20 0.79 8.07
CA PRO A 97 1.97 0.60 9.50
C PRO A 97 0.61 1.11 10.05
N TYR A 98 -0.42 1.24 9.25
CA TYR A 98 -1.78 1.64 9.66
C TYR A 98 -1.83 2.99 10.39
N LEU A 99 -1.11 3.96 9.86
CA LEU A 99 -1.07 5.33 10.38
C LEU A 99 -2.22 6.15 9.77
N CYS A 100 -2.90 6.93 10.59
CA CYS A 100 -3.93 7.86 10.12
C CYS A 100 -3.92 9.16 10.92
N SER A 101 -4.68 10.16 10.50
CA SER A 101 -4.85 11.37 11.30
C SER A 101 -5.67 11.08 12.58
N GLN A 102 -5.49 11.89 13.61
CA GLN A 102 -6.27 11.78 14.84
C GLN A 102 -7.79 11.83 14.57
N GLU A 103 -8.21 12.69 13.64
CA GLU A 103 -9.62 12.82 13.24
C GLU A 103 -10.21 11.49 12.73
N HIS A 104 -9.47 10.75 11.88
CA HIS A 104 -9.93 9.47 11.38
C HIS A 104 -9.85 8.36 12.43
N TRP A 105 -8.85 8.44 13.31
CA TRP A 105 -8.71 7.49 14.41
C TRP A 105 -9.88 7.55 15.37
N ASP A 106 -10.35 8.77 15.69
CA ASP A 106 -11.43 9.02 16.65
C ASP A 106 -12.83 8.64 16.12
N LEU A 107 -12.95 8.31 14.82
CA LEU A 107 -14.20 7.79 14.26
C LEU A 107 -14.60 6.42 14.83
N TYR A 108 -13.63 5.67 15.37
CA TYR A 108 -13.85 4.31 15.87
C TYR A 108 -13.46 4.22 17.34
N ARG A 109 -14.34 3.61 18.14
CA ARG A 109 -14.05 3.31 19.54
C ARG A 109 -13.57 1.88 19.64
N TYR A 110 -12.55 1.63 20.44
CA TYR A 110 -12.01 0.27 20.65
C TYR A 110 -13.07 -0.73 21.14
N ASP A 111 -13.98 -0.25 22.01
CA ASP A 111 -15.05 -1.08 22.57
C ASP A 111 -16.06 -1.55 21.53
N ASP A 112 -16.16 -0.86 20.39
CA ASP A 112 -17.09 -1.17 19.32
C ASP A 112 -16.47 -2.11 18.24
N ILE A 113 -15.19 -2.49 18.40
CA ILE A 113 -14.48 -3.34 17.45
C ILE A 113 -14.64 -4.81 17.84
N ASP A 114 -15.29 -5.57 16.98
CA ASP A 114 -15.41 -7.02 17.15
C ASP A 114 -14.05 -7.70 17.15
N LEU A 115 -13.78 -8.51 18.15
CA LEU A 115 -12.60 -9.38 18.14
C LEU A 115 -12.78 -10.52 17.12
N PRO A 116 -11.67 -11.04 16.55
CA PRO A 116 -11.74 -12.20 15.67
C PRO A 116 -12.48 -13.37 16.32
N LYS A 117 -13.47 -13.91 15.62
CA LYS A 117 -14.27 -15.04 16.12
C LYS A 117 -13.54 -16.39 16.03
N VAL A 118 -12.49 -16.44 15.20
CA VAL A 118 -11.66 -17.64 15.04
C VAL A 118 -10.60 -17.65 16.13
N PRO A 119 -10.55 -18.64 17.00
CA PRO A 119 -9.52 -18.74 18.03
C PRO A 119 -8.15 -18.90 17.38
N LEU A 120 -7.12 -18.37 18.03
CA LEU A 120 -5.73 -18.61 17.65
C LEU A 120 -5.46 -20.13 17.81
N GLY A 121 -5.46 -20.84 16.70
CA GLY A 121 -5.00 -22.23 16.64
C GLY A 121 -3.48 -22.31 16.82
N SER A 122 -2.96 -23.50 17.08
CA SER A 122 -1.52 -23.73 17.04
C SER A 122 -1.00 -23.53 15.61
N VAL A 123 0.25 -23.07 15.47
CA VAL A 123 0.89 -22.88 14.14
C VAL A 123 0.90 -24.19 13.35
N ASP A 124 0.92 -25.34 14.05
CA ASP A 124 0.97 -26.66 13.42
C ASP A 124 -0.37 -27.09 12.78
N GLU A 125 -1.46 -26.48 13.20
CA GLU A 125 -2.80 -26.71 12.64
C GLU A 125 -3.07 -25.88 11.38
N HIS A 126 -2.19 -24.92 11.07
CA HIS A 126 -2.36 -24.06 9.90
C HIS A 126 -1.82 -24.70 8.62
N PRO A 127 -2.43 -24.38 7.45
CA PRO A 127 -1.87 -24.74 6.16
C PRO A 127 -0.41 -24.28 5.98
N PRO A 128 0.39 -24.94 5.14
CA PRO A 128 1.83 -24.64 4.99
C PRO A 128 2.14 -23.17 4.72
N HIS A 129 1.35 -22.48 3.92
CA HIS A 129 1.54 -21.06 3.62
C HIS A 129 1.36 -20.16 4.85
N HIS A 130 0.48 -20.51 5.78
CA HIS A 130 0.33 -19.80 7.05
C HIS A 130 1.51 -20.07 8.00
N LYS A 131 2.09 -21.27 7.95
CA LYS A 131 3.30 -21.60 8.73
C LYS A 131 4.48 -20.75 8.29
N ILE A 132 4.65 -20.52 6.99
CA ILE A 132 5.67 -19.62 6.45
C ILE A 132 5.45 -18.18 6.94
N ALA A 133 4.24 -17.68 6.84
CA ALA A 133 3.89 -16.34 7.35
C ALA A 133 4.15 -16.20 8.85
N SER A 134 3.83 -17.24 9.64
CA SER A 134 4.08 -17.25 11.08
C SER A 134 5.57 -17.33 11.43
N TRP A 135 6.37 -18.01 10.61
CA TRP A 135 7.83 -18.06 10.76
C TRP A 135 8.45 -16.68 10.48
N LEU A 136 7.99 -16.01 9.41
CA LEU A 136 8.45 -14.66 9.07
C LEU A 136 8.13 -13.61 10.15
N ARG A 137 7.08 -13.83 10.94
CA ARG A 137 6.70 -12.95 12.05
C ARG A 137 7.60 -13.08 13.28
N ARG A 138 8.36 -14.17 13.40
CA ARG A 138 9.20 -14.45 14.59
C ARG A 138 10.67 -14.04 14.40
N GLN A 139 11.04 -13.58 13.23
CA GLN A 139 12.40 -13.09 12.91
C GLN A 139 12.48 -11.58 13.13
#